data_23cea4e27766936cf8a1732fadb2ff4e
#
_entry.id   23cea4e27766936cf8a1732fadb2ff4e
#
_cell.length_a   1.000
_cell.length_b   1.000
_cell.length_c   1.000
_cell.angle_alpha   90.00
_cell.angle_beta   90.00
_cell.angle_gamma   90.00
#
_symmetry.space_group_name_H-M   'P 1'
#
loop_
_entity.id
_entity.type
_entity.pdbx_description
1 polymer ?
#
loop_
_entity_poly.entity_id
_entity_poly.type
_entity_poly.pdbx_seq_one_letter_code
_entity_poly.pdbx_strand_id
1 'polypeptide(L)'
;MIKSNYIVHDCETGGLDKNKNPITQYACVILDYKTLKEIDRWETYVKPYNDLVIEKKALDHTMVTMSDINSGVSVKKFVKTATTFWEQHRAKTKNRDKGRLVSVGHNIPFDHGFLDYALILENDTIENYFQPGFIDTLMLGKLTWGINGDEKITLTDCCARCKIRLTDAHGAMNDVEATADLFRWFMKKLRTGKATAAEVAEEVKRVKGQKFFEFECAK
;
A
#
# COMPACT_ATOMS: atom_id res chain seq x y z
N MET A 1 -8.81 -17.53 -16.45
CA MET A 1 -8.15 -16.82 -15.33
C MET A 1 -8.67 -15.40 -15.35
N ILE A 2 -9.30 -14.92 -14.26
CA ILE A 2 -9.80 -13.54 -14.17
C ILE A 2 -8.63 -12.64 -13.93
N LYS A 3 -8.61 -11.52 -14.63
CA LYS A 3 -7.47 -10.62 -14.71
C LYS A 3 -7.86 -9.32 -14.00
N SER A 4 -7.68 -9.31 -12.68
CA SER A 4 -8.02 -8.15 -11.86
C SER A 4 -6.89 -7.12 -11.86
N ASN A 5 -7.26 -5.85 -11.99
CA ASN A 5 -6.32 -4.75 -11.86
C ASN A 5 -5.77 -4.65 -10.44
N TYR A 6 -4.61 -4.06 -10.30
CA TYR A 6 -4.04 -3.72 -9.00
C TYR A 6 -4.50 -2.33 -8.59
N ILE A 7 -4.74 -2.16 -7.30
CA ILE A 7 -4.87 -0.86 -6.67
C ILE A 7 -3.72 -0.67 -5.70
N VAL A 8 -2.87 0.30 -5.98
CA VAL A 8 -1.84 0.74 -5.02
C VAL A 8 -2.44 1.89 -4.24
N HIS A 9 -2.44 1.81 -2.92
CA HIS A 9 -3.04 2.84 -2.09
C HIS A 9 -2.32 3.03 -0.77
N ASP A 10 -2.53 4.19 -0.18
CA ASP A 10 -1.92 4.64 1.07
C ASP A 10 -2.85 5.60 1.80
N CYS A 11 -2.76 5.65 3.13
CA CYS A 11 -3.53 6.52 4.00
C CYS A 11 -2.61 7.33 4.92
N GLU A 12 -2.76 8.64 4.90
CA GLU A 12 -2.32 9.45 6.03
C GLU A 12 -3.40 9.42 7.11
N THR A 13 -2.99 9.35 8.35
CA THR A 13 -3.90 9.16 9.48
C THR A 13 -3.62 10.14 10.61
N GLY A 14 -4.61 10.37 11.46
CA GLY A 14 -4.48 11.21 12.66
C GLY A 14 -3.65 10.59 13.79
N GLY A 15 -3.13 9.38 13.60
CA GLY A 15 -2.34 8.62 14.57
C GLY A 15 -2.31 7.14 14.20
N LEU A 16 -1.89 6.29 15.13
CA LEU A 16 -1.62 4.86 14.83
C LEU A 16 -2.77 3.89 15.18
N ASP A 17 -3.80 4.36 15.87
CA ASP A 17 -4.92 3.53 16.33
C ASP A 17 -6.21 3.89 15.58
N LYS A 18 -6.63 3.03 14.66
CA LYS A 18 -7.85 3.22 13.86
C LYS A 18 -9.14 3.45 14.67
N ASN A 19 -9.17 3.03 15.95
CA ASN A 19 -10.32 3.23 16.82
C ASN A 19 -10.30 4.61 17.51
N LYS A 20 -9.18 5.34 17.41
CA LYS A 20 -8.98 6.65 18.05
C LYS A 20 -8.64 7.76 17.06
N ASN A 21 -8.11 7.38 15.90
CA ASN A 21 -7.57 8.32 14.94
C ASN A 21 -8.28 8.18 13.58
N PRO A 22 -8.60 9.28 12.89
CA PRO A 22 -9.24 9.24 11.57
C PRO A 22 -8.21 9.04 10.45
N ILE A 23 -8.69 8.62 9.27
CA ILE A 23 -7.99 8.88 8.01
C ILE A 23 -8.02 10.39 7.77
N THR A 24 -6.90 10.98 7.41
CA THR A 24 -6.78 12.42 7.07
C THR A 24 -6.56 12.67 5.59
N GLN A 25 -5.88 11.75 4.90
CA GLN A 25 -5.74 11.73 3.45
C GLN A 25 -5.78 10.28 2.96
N TYR A 26 -6.33 10.08 1.79
CA TYR A 26 -6.29 8.82 1.06
C TYR A 26 -5.85 9.06 -0.36
N ALA A 27 -4.96 8.24 -0.87
CA ALA A 27 -4.55 8.25 -2.26
C ALA A 27 -4.50 6.83 -2.83
N CYS A 28 -4.76 6.71 -4.13
CA CYS A 28 -4.59 5.46 -4.84
C CYS A 28 -4.32 5.65 -6.33
N VAL A 29 -3.65 4.65 -6.92
CA VAL A 29 -3.52 4.48 -8.37
C VAL A 29 -3.98 3.10 -8.78
N ILE A 30 -4.62 3.00 -9.94
CA ILE A 30 -5.02 1.74 -10.56
C ILE A 30 -4.00 1.36 -11.61
N LEU A 31 -3.46 0.14 -11.51
CA LEU A 31 -2.54 -0.40 -12.49
C LEU A 31 -3.19 -1.55 -13.27
N ASP A 32 -3.00 -1.53 -14.59
CA ASP A 32 -3.41 -2.64 -15.47
C ASP A 32 -2.72 -3.94 -15.04
N TYR A 33 -3.48 -5.01 -14.89
CA TYR A 33 -3.00 -6.30 -14.40
C TYR A 33 -1.88 -6.92 -15.24
N LYS A 34 -1.82 -6.61 -16.53
CA LYS A 34 -0.87 -7.18 -17.48
C LYS A 34 0.36 -6.31 -17.67
N THR A 35 0.12 -5.04 -17.95
CA THR A 35 1.17 -4.09 -18.34
C THR A 35 1.77 -3.33 -17.17
N LEU A 36 1.07 -3.29 -16.03
CA LEU A 36 1.36 -2.48 -14.86
C LEU A 36 1.42 -0.97 -15.15
N LYS A 37 0.88 -0.55 -16.31
CA LYS A 37 0.70 0.87 -16.59
C LYS A 37 -0.43 1.42 -15.73
N GLU A 38 -0.28 2.65 -15.31
CA GLU A 38 -1.34 3.37 -14.62
C GLU A 38 -2.53 3.58 -15.57
N ILE A 39 -3.74 3.32 -15.05
CA ILE A 39 -5.01 3.50 -15.78
C ILE A 39 -5.71 4.75 -15.24
N ASP A 40 -5.70 4.93 -13.91
CA ASP A 40 -6.40 6.01 -13.24
C ASP A 40 -5.79 6.25 -11.86
N ARG A 41 -6.10 7.42 -11.27
CA ARG A 41 -5.68 7.80 -9.92
C ARG A 41 -6.74 8.65 -9.24
N TRP A 42 -6.71 8.63 -7.92
CA TRP A 42 -7.56 9.46 -7.11
C TRP A 42 -6.94 9.73 -5.74
N GLU A 43 -7.15 10.95 -5.25
CA GLU A 43 -6.78 11.33 -3.89
C GLU A 43 -7.83 12.26 -3.28
N THR A 44 -7.88 12.32 -1.96
CA THR A 44 -8.74 13.24 -1.22
C THR A 44 -8.28 13.40 0.22
N TYR A 45 -8.54 14.57 0.78
CA TYR A 45 -8.49 14.79 2.22
C TYR A 45 -9.83 14.40 2.86
N VAL A 46 -9.78 13.94 4.10
CA VAL A 46 -10.95 13.50 4.87
C VAL A 46 -11.02 14.27 6.18
N LYS A 47 -12.20 14.87 6.44
CA LYS A 47 -12.47 15.57 7.72
C LYS A 47 -12.53 14.57 8.87
N PRO A 48 -12.14 14.98 10.09
CA PRO A 48 -12.33 14.16 11.28
C PRO A 48 -13.78 13.72 11.43
N TYR A 49 -14.00 12.54 11.96
CA TYR A 49 -15.30 11.92 12.13
C TYR A 49 -15.37 11.12 13.44
N ASN A 50 -16.57 10.95 13.97
CA ASN A 50 -16.87 10.13 15.16
C ASN A 50 -15.99 10.45 16.38
N ASP A 51 -15.74 11.74 16.65
CA ASP A 51 -14.89 12.22 17.76
C ASP A 51 -13.47 11.65 17.77
N LEU A 52 -13.00 11.09 16.63
CA LEU A 52 -11.63 10.62 16.46
C LEU A 52 -10.66 11.80 16.47
N VAL A 53 -9.52 11.59 17.12
CA VAL A 53 -8.54 12.64 17.42
C VAL A 53 -7.38 12.60 16.41
N ILE A 54 -6.98 13.79 15.97
CA ILE A 54 -5.73 13.96 15.21
C ILE A 54 -4.64 14.34 16.22
N GLU A 55 -3.65 13.46 16.35
CA GLU A 55 -2.53 13.66 17.24
C GLU A 55 -1.54 14.65 16.60
N LYS A 56 -1.03 15.59 17.40
CA LYS A 56 -0.01 16.53 16.91
C LYS A 56 1.19 15.81 16.30
N LYS A 57 1.61 14.71 16.93
CA LYS A 57 2.75 13.91 16.44
C LYS A 57 2.50 13.31 15.05
N ALA A 58 1.27 12.95 14.72
CA ALA A 58 0.91 12.49 13.39
C ALA A 58 1.05 13.60 12.35
N LEU A 59 0.54 14.80 12.66
CA LEU A 59 0.70 15.98 11.78
C LEU A 59 2.17 16.38 11.57
N ASP A 60 3.00 16.23 12.61
CA ASP A 60 4.44 16.54 12.52
C ASP A 60 5.19 15.55 11.61
N HIS A 61 4.61 14.38 11.29
CA HIS A 61 5.19 13.35 10.43
C HIS A 61 4.64 13.33 9.02
N THR A 62 3.52 13.97 8.75
CA THR A 62 2.89 14.00 7.42
C THR A 62 3.04 15.40 6.81
N MET A 63 2.90 15.50 5.49
CA MET A 63 2.79 16.78 4.79
C MET A 63 1.38 17.37 4.84
N VAL A 64 0.42 16.66 5.43
CA VAL A 64 -0.98 17.08 5.51
C VAL A 64 -1.13 18.15 6.61
N THR A 65 -1.71 19.28 6.25
CA THR A 65 -2.01 20.36 7.19
C THR A 65 -3.44 20.28 7.72
N MET A 66 -3.69 20.91 8.88
CA MET A 66 -5.07 21.06 9.37
C MET A 66 -5.99 21.82 8.40
N SER A 67 -5.41 22.70 7.57
CA SER A 67 -6.17 23.40 6.52
C SER A 67 -6.64 22.41 5.44
N ASP A 68 -5.77 21.50 5.01
CA ASP A 68 -6.10 20.46 4.02
C ASP A 68 -7.19 19.54 4.56
N ILE A 69 -7.03 19.06 5.79
CA ILE A 69 -8.02 18.19 6.46
C ILE A 69 -9.37 18.88 6.57
N ASN A 70 -9.39 20.14 7.00
CA ASN A 70 -10.63 20.92 7.13
C ASN A 70 -11.30 21.22 5.78
N SER A 71 -10.55 21.25 4.69
CA SER A 71 -11.07 21.38 3.32
C SER A 71 -11.60 20.05 2.76
N GLY A 72 -11.24 18.92 3.39
CA GLY A 72 -11.56 17.59 2.95
C GLY A 72 -13.05 17.26 2.92
N VAL A 73 -13.36 16.04 2.50
CA VAL A 73 -14.74 15.54 2.44
C VAL A 73 -15.14 14.86 3.76
N SER A 74 -16.45 14.72 4.01
CA SER A 74 -16.92 13.89 5.12
C SER A 74 -16.60 12.41 4.88
N VAL A 75 -16.47 11.61 5.95
CA VAL A 75 -16.22 10.16 5.85
C VAL A 75 -17.26 9.46 4.98
N LYS A 76 -18.53 9.82 5.08
CA LYS A 76 -19.62 9.31 4.24
C LYS A 76 -19.37 9.58 2.75
N LYS A 77 -18.97 10.83 2.40
CA LYS A 77 -18.64 11.18 1.02
C LYS A 77 -17.38 10.47 0.55
N PHE A 78 -16.37 10.34 1.42
CA PHE A 78 -15.15 9.59 1.16
C PHE A 78 -15.49 8.15 0.78
N VAL A 79 -16.18 7.41 1.65
CA VAL A 79 -16.56 6.01 1.43
C VAL A 79 -17.35 5.86 0.12
N LYS A 80 -18.38 6.69 -0.08
CA LYS A 80 -19.16 6.64 -1.32
C LYS A 80 -18.31 6.85 -2.58
N THR A 81 -17.39 7.82 -2.56
CA THR A 81 -16.55 8.11 -3.74
C THR A 81 -15.51 7.01 -3.95
N ALA A 82 -14.86 6.56 -2.88
CA ALA A 82 -13.87 5.47 -2.93
C ALA A 82 -14.49 4.19 -3.50
N THR A 83 -15.61 3.76 -2.96
CA THR A 83 -16.29 2.53 -3.38
C THR A 83 -16.79 2.61 -4.82
N THR A 84 -17.27 3.78 -5.25
CA THR A 84 -17.63 4.03 -6.66
C THR A 84 -16.41 3.93 -7.56
N PHE A 85 -15.30 4.55 -7.18
CA PHE A 85 -14.05 4.51 -7.95
C PHE A 85 -13.52 3.07 -8.06
N TRP A 86 -13.51 2.31 -6.96
CA TRP A 86 -13.06 0.92 -6.97
C TRP A 86 -13.94 0.03 -7.85
N GLU A 87 -15.28 0.18 -7.77
CA GLU A 87 -16.21 -0.57 -8.62
C GLU A 87 -16.01 -0.30 -10.12
N GLN A 88 -15.69 0.92 -10.52
CA GLN A 88 -15.43 1.27 -11.92
C GLN A 88 -14.22 0.52 -12.50
N HIS A 89 -13.25 0.16 -11.66
CA HIS A 89 -12.00 -0.47 -12.07
C HIS A 89 -11.94 -1.98 -11.85
N ARG A 90 -13.03 -2.58 -11.37
CA ARG A 90 -13.13 -4.05 -11.23
C ARG A 90 -13.11 -4.74 -12.58
N ALA A 91 -12.58 -5.96 -12.60
CA ALA A 91 -12.69 -6.79 -13.78
C ALA A 91 -14.15 -7.15 -14.06
N LYS A 92 -14.58 -6.96 -15.30
CA LYS A 92 -15.93 -7.37 -15.74
C LYS A 92 -16.01 -8.90 -15.80
N THR A 93 -16.78 -9.50 -14.90
CA THR A 93 -16.94 -10.95 -14.79
C THR A 93 -18.34 -11.30 -14.30
N LYS A 94 -18.85 -12.50 -14.68
CA LYS A 94 -20.12 -13.01 -14.19
C LYS A 94 -20.14 -13.25 -12.68
N ASN A 95 -18.99 -13.58 -12.09
CA ASN A 95 -18.84 -13.71 -10.65
C ASN A 95 -18.21 -12.42 -10.11
N ARG A 96 -19.02 -11.62 -9.41
CA ARG A 96 -18.61 -10.33 -8.86
C ARG A 96 -17.37 -10.46 -7.97
N ASP A 97 -17.30 -11.48 -7.12
CA ASP A 97 -16.18 -11.65 -6.19
C ASP A 97 -14.85 -11.87 -6.90
N LYS A 98 -14.86 -12.54 -8.02
CA LYS A 98 -13.66 -12.77 -8.83
C LYS A 98 -13.14 -11.52 -9.55
N GLY A 99 -13.97 -10.48 -9.66
CA GLY A 99 -13.60 -9.22 -10.31
C GLY A 99 -12.95 -8.19 -9.39
N ARG A 100 -12.85 -8.47 -8.08
CA ARG A 100 -12.28 -7.54 -7.09
C ARG A 100 -10.86 -7.13 -7.44
N LEU A 101 -10.46 -5.92 -7.02
CA LEU A 101 -9.11 -5.40 -7.19
C LEU A 101 -8.12 -6.18 -6.32
N VAL A 102 -6.87 -6.24 -6.77
CA VAL A 102 -5.75 -6.76 -5.95
C VAL A 102 -5.10 -5.59 -5.25
N SER A 103 -5.20 -5.55 -3.93
CA SER A 103 -4.63 -4.47 -3.12
C SER A 103 -3.12 -4.60 -3.00
N VAL A 104 -2.44 -3.47 -3.11
CA VAL A 104 -0.97 -3.32 -3.00
C VAL A 104 -0.67 -2.09 -2.13
N GLY A 105 0.29 -2.20 -1.23
CA GLY A 105 0.75 -1.08 -0.41
C GLY A 105 2.11 -1.36 0.23
N HIS A 106 2.57 -0.46 1.10
CA HIS A 106 3.77 -0.63 1.90
C HIS A 106 3.38 -0.67 3.37
N ASN A 107 3.45 -1.84 4.01
CA ASN A 107 2.83 -2.12 5.31
C ASN A 107 1.28 -2.04 5.24
N ILE A 108 0.73 -2.56 4.18
CA ILE A 108 -0.69 -2.46 3.80
C ILE A 108 -1.71 -2.91 4.86
N PRO A 109 -1.41 -3.80 5.82
CA PRO A 109 -2.34 -4.11 6.90
C PRO A 109 -2.75 -2.90 7.73
N PHE A 110 -1.87 -1.89 7.85
CA PHE A 110 -2.17 -0.64 8.53
C PHE A 110 -3.29 0.11 7.80
N ASP A 111 -3.12 0.35 6.51
CA ASP A 111 -4.09 1.07 5.67
C ASP A 111 -5.42 0.34 5.59
N HIS A 112 -5.40 -0.98 5.42
CA HIS A 112 -6.59 -1.82 5.42
C HIS A 112 -7.38 -1.69 6.72
N GLY A 113 -6.69 -1.62 7.87
CA GLY A 113 -7.34 -1.45 9.15
C GLY A 113 -8.13 -0.14 9.25
N PHE A 114 -7.57 0.96 8.75
CA PHE A 114 -8.23 2.27 8.75
C PHE A 114 -9.35 2.36 7.70
N LEU A 115 -9.12 1.82 6.50
CA LEU A 115 -10.14 1.79 5.44
C LEU A 115 -11.34 0.95 5.85
N ASP A 116 -11.12 -0.23 6.42
CA ASP A 116 -12.19 -1.11 6.85
C ASP A 116 -13.02 -0.46 7.97
N TYR A 117 -12.36 0.22 8.92
CA TYR A 117 -13.05 0.98 9.94
C TYR A 117 -13.96 2.07 9.34
N ALA A 118 -13.46 2.84 8.37
CA ALA A 118 -14.25 3.86 7.69
C ALA A 118 -15.44 3.27 6.90
N LEU A 119 -15.24 2.12 6.25
CA LEU A 119 -16.29 1.40 5.52
C LEU A 119 -17.38 0.87 6.46
N ILE A 120 -16.99 0.28 7.61
CA ILE A 120 -17.92 -0.25 8.61
C ILE A 120 -18.86 0.85 9.13
N LEU A 121 -18.40 2.09 9.28
CA LEU A 121 -19.25 3.22 9.67
C LEU A 121 -20.40 3.50 8.67
N GLU A 122 -20.21 3.12 7.42
CA GLU A 122 -21.22 3.25 6.37
C GLU A 122 -21.88 1.90 5.99
N ASN A 123 -21.80 0.90 6.89
CA ASN A 123 -22.34 -0.45 6.73
C ASN A 123 -21.77 -1.21 5.52
N ASP A 124 -20.49 -1.02 5.23
CA ASP A 124 -19.77 -1.68 4.15
C ASP A 124 -18.48 -2.32 4.67
N THR A 125 -17.74 -3.05 3.83
CA THR A 125 -16.49 -3.72 4.21
C THR A 125 -15.52 -3.76 3.04
N ILE A 126 -14.23 -3.75 3.37
CA ILE A 126 -13.15 -3.79 2.40
C ILE A 126 -13.19 -5.07 1.53
N GLU A 127 -13.71 -6.16 2.07
CA GLU A 127 -13.83 -7.45 1.38
C GLU A 127 -14.78 -7.40 0.17
N ASN A 128 -15.67 -6.41 0.10
CA ASN A 128 -16.55 -6.24 -1.06
C ASN A 128 -15.78 -5.77 -2.30
N TYR A 129 -14.61 -5.13 -2.14
CA TYR A 129 -13.88 -4.45 -3.22
C TYR A 129 -12.54 -5.09 -3.55
N PHE A 130 -11.86 -5.66 -2.55
CA PHE A 130 -10.53 -6.24 -2.72
C PHE A 130 -10.56 -7.76 -2.62
N GLN A 131 -9.66 -8.40 -3.36
CA GLN A 131 -9.48 -9.85 -3.27
C GLN A 131 -8.99 -10.24 -1.88
N PRO A 132 -9.27 -11.45 -1.41
CA PRO A 132 -8.63 -11.99 -0.23
C PRO A 132 -7.11 -11.96 -0.35
N GLY A 133 -6.46 -11.41 0.66
CA GLY A 133 -5.02 -11.15 0.62
C GLY A 133 -4.66 -9.85 -0.09
N PHE A 134 -3.41 -9.49 0.01
CA PHE A 134 -2.84 -8.26 -0.53
C PHE A 134 -1.37 -8.49 -0.90
N ILE A 135 -0.78 -7.55 -1.62
CA ILE A 135 0.65 -7.55 -1.92
C ILE A 135 1.29 -6.43 -1.09
N ASP A 136 2.13 -6.84 -0.15
CA ASP A 136 2.86 -5.92 0.73
C ASP A 136 4.30 -5.75 0.24
N THR A 137 4.63 -4.55 -0.24
CA THR A 137 5.97 -4.23 -0.73
C THR A 137 7.02 -4.21 0.38
N LEU A 138 6.64 -3.96 1.64
CA LEU A 138 7.50 -4.12 2.81
C LEU A 138 7.94 -5.59 2.94
N MET A 139 7.00 -6.53 2.88
CA MET A 139 7.30 -7.96 2.97
C MET A 139 8.12 -8.45 1.78
N LEU A 140 7.81 -7.99 0.56
CA LEU A 140 8.62 -8.28 -0.63
C LEU A 140 10.06 -7.76 -0.47
N GLY A 141 10.21 -6.56 0.12
CA GLY A 141 11.51 -5.98 0.43
C GLY A 141 12.29 -6.82 1.43
N LYS A 142 11.67 -7.17 2.55
CA LYS A 142 12.29 -8.03 3.57
C LYS A 142 12.76 -9.35 2.99
N LEU A 143 11.92 -10.04 2.21
CA LEU A 143 12.27 -11.30 1.56
C LEU A 143 13.41 -11.13 0.53
N THR A 144 13.36 -10.08 -0.28
CA THR A 144 14.34 -9.84 -1.35
C THR A 144 15.73 -9.53 -0.81
N TRP A 145 15.81 -8.80 0.30
CA TRP A 145 17.09 -8.34 0.87
C TRP A 145 17.52 -9.13 2.11
N GLY A 146 16.81 -10.21 2.46
CA GLY A 146 17.16 -11.08 3.58
C GLY A 146 17.11 -10.36 4.93
N ILE A 147 16.20 -9.42 5.09
CA ILE A 147 16.02 -8.65 6.33
C ILE A 147 15.15 -9.47 7.28
N ASN A 148 15.70 -9.86 8.40
CA ASN A 148 15.05 -10.73 9.39
C ASN A 148 14.68 -9.98 10.68
N GLY A 149 13.71 -10.53 11.40
CA GLY A 149 13.32 -10.06 12.72
C GLY A 149 12.73 -8.64 12.70
N ASP A 150 13.06 -7.89 13.76
CA ASP A 150 12.52 -6.54 14.02
C ASP A 150 13.29 -5.42 13.30
N GLU A 151 14.23 -5.77 12.41
CA GLU A 151 14.90 -4.77 11.59
C GLU A 151 13.88 -3.98 10.76
N LYS A 152 13.82 -2.69 11.03
CA LYS A 152 12.92 -1.79 10.33
C LYS A 152 13.46 -1.49 8.93
N ILE A 153 12.58 -1.55 7.95
CA ILE A 153 12.84 -1.10 6.60
C ILE A 153 11.67 -0.22 6.18
N THR A 154 11.97 0.99 5.76
CA THR A 154 10.96 1.97 5.34
C THR A 154 10.75 1.94 3.82
N LEU A 155 9.70 2.61 3.35
CA LEU A 155 9.49 2.83 1.92
C LEU A 155 10.70 3.55 1.30
N THR A 156 11.24 4.57 2.01
CA THR A 156 12.44 5.31 1.60
C THR A 156 13.65 4.38 1.42
N ASP A 157 13.87 3.46 2.37
CA ASP A 157 14.98 2.48 2.27
C ASP A 157 14.81 1.56 1.06
N CYS A 158 13.58 1.09 0.83
CA CYS A 158 13.25 0.24 -0.31
C CYS A 158 13.47 0.97 -1.64
N CYS A 159 12.99 2.20 -1.73
CA CYS A 159 13.16 3.05 -2.92
C CYS A 159 14.63 3.35 -3.20
N ALA A 160 15.42 3.68 -2.17
CA ALA A 160 16.86 3.92 -2.32
C ALA A 160 17.59 2.68 -2.86
N ARG A 161 17.27 1.47 -2.34
CA ARG A 161 17.84 0.20 -2.81
C ARG A 161 17.50 -0.10 -4.28
N CYS A 162 16.32 0.32 -4.73
CA CYS A 162 15.85 0.13 -6.10
C CYS A 162 16.17 1.30 -7.04
N LYS A 163 16.80 2.36 -6.57
CA LYS A 163 17.04 3.63 -7.29
C LYS A 163 15.73 4.26 -7.78
N ILE A 164 14.67 4.14 -7.01
CA ILE A 164 13.39 4.78 -7.24
C ILE A 164 13.41 6.15 -6.57
N ARG A 165 12.99 7.17 -7.30
CA ARG A 165 12.88 8.51 -6.74
C ARG A 165 11.63 8.59 -5.85
N LEU A 166 11.84 8.96 -4.59
CA LEU A 166 10.79 9.36 -3.67
C LEU A 166 10.99 10.85 -3.38
N THR A 167 10.06 11.67 -3.82
CA THR A 167 10.02 13.10 -3.53
C THR A 167 8.97 13.34 -2.46
N ASP A 168 9.32 14.16 -1.47
CA ASP A 168 8.39 14.60 -0.43
C ASP A 168 7.62 13.42 0.22
N ALA A 169 8.38 12.49 0.83
CA ALA A 169 7.82 11.38 1.61
C ALA A 169 6.81 11.91 2.66
N HIS A 170 5.81 11.06 2.99
CA HIS A 170 4.73 11.36 3.91
C HIS A 170 3.63 12.27 3.34
N GLY A 171 3.40 12.19 2.04
CA GLY A 171 2.18 12.61 1.40
C GLY A 171 1.59 11.40 0.66
N ALA A 172 0.33 11.05 0.91
CA ALA A 172 -0.23 9.77 0.47
C ALA A 172 -0.04 9.50 -1.05
N MET A 173 -0.20 10.50 -1.92
CA MET A 173 0.01 10.29 -3.37
C MET A 173 1.48 10.04 -3.72
N ASN A 174 2.42 10.73 -3.07
CA ASN A 174 3.85 10.52 -3.30
C ASN A 174 4.29 9.11 -2.87
N ASP A 175 3.76 8.64 -1.74
CA ASP A 175 4.04 7.30 -1.22
C ASP A 175 3.37 6.22 -2.06
N VAL A 176 2.17 6.47 -2.61
CA VAL A 176 1.50 5.61 -3.60
C VAL A 176 2.31 5.50 -4.89
N GLU A 177 2.81 6.60 -5.45
CA GLU A 177 3.63 6.59 -6.67
C GLU A 177 4.92 5.80 -6.47
N ALA A 178 5.62 6.05 -5.36
CA ALA A 178 6.83 5.33 -5.00
C ALA A 178 6.57 3.83 -4.77
N THR A 179 5.48 3.50 -4.07
CA THR A 179 5.04 2.11 -3.84
C THR A 179 4.67 1.42 -5.15
N ALA A 180 4.01 2.12 -6.09
CA ALA A 180 3.67 1.59 -7.41
C ALA A 180 4.94 1.28 -8.23
N ASP A 181 5.95 2.16 -8.19
CA ASP A 181 7.22 1.92 -8.86
C ASP A 181 8.01 0.78 -8.21
N LEU A 182 7.99 0.70 -6.88
CA LEU A 182 8.58 -0.41 -6.14
C LEU A 182 7.90 -1.74 -6.48
N PHE A 183 6.57 -1.75 -6.55
CA PHE A 183 5.79 -2.91 -6.99
C PHE A 183 6.13 -3.32 -8.44
N ARG A 184 6.23 -2.37 -9.37
CA ARG A 184 6.66 -2.63 -10.76
C ARG A 184 8.05 -3.27 -10.80
N TRP A 185 8.96 -2.78 -9.97
CA TRP A 185 10.32 -3.31 -9.85
C TRP A 185 10.31 -4.78 -9.38
N PHE A 186 9.58 -5.11 -8.32
CA PHE A 186 9.43 -6.49 -7.85
C PHE A 186 8.78 -7.38 -8.91
N MET A 187 7.69 -6.91 -9.54
CA MET A 187 6.99 -7.69 -10.56
C MET A 187 7.85 -7.95 -11.79
N LYS A 188 8.70 -7.01 -12.19
CA LYS A 188 9.67 -7.22 -13.25
C LYS A 188 10.63 -8.35 -12.88
N LYS A 189 11.19 -8.32 -11.68
CA LYS A 189 12.11 -9.39 -11.21
C LYS A 189 11.41 -10.74 -11.13
N LEU A 190 10.23 -10.82 -10.53
CA LEU A 190 9.46 -12.06 -10.39
C LEU A 190 9.02 -12.66 -11.75
N ARG A 191 8.56 -11.81 -12.69
CA ARG A 191 8.06 -12.27 -14.00
C ARG A 191 9.17 -12.68 -14.95
N THR A 192 10.35 -12.09 -14.85
CA THR A 192 11.44 -12.39 -15.79
C THR A 192 12.23 -13.63 -15.40
N GLY A 193 12.14 -14.10 -14.16
CA GLY A 193 12.94 -15.22 -13.67
C GLY A 193 14.46 -15.01 -13.83
N LYS A 194 14.85 -13.82 -14.28
CA LYS A 194 16.21 -13.41 -14.55
C LYS A 194 16.64 -12.41 -13.49
N ALA A 195 16.94 -12.93 -12.31
CA ALA A 195 18.06 -12.35 -11.61
C ALA A 195 19.25 -12.56 -12.58
N THR A 196 19.83 -11.49 -13.12
CA THR A 196 21.06 -11.66 -13.90
C THR A 196 22.10 -12.33 -13.01
N ALA A 197 22.99 -13.17 -13.59
CA ALA A 197 24.05 -13.82 -12.82
C ALA A 197 24.86 -12.80 -11.99
N ALA A 198 24.97 -11.55 -12.47
CA ALA A 198 25.60 -10.45 -11.75
C ALA A 198 24.79 -9.99 -10.52
N GLU A 199 23.46 -9.83 -10.64
CA GLU A 199 22.58 -9.46 -9.51
C GLU A 199 22.53 -10.57 -8.45
N VAL A 200 22.51 -11.84 -8.86
CA VAL A 200 22.61 -12.99 -7.95
C VAL A 200 23.98 -13.04 -7.27
N ALA A 201 25.06 -12.79 -8.00
CA ALA A 201 26.42 -12.80 -7.45
C ALA A 201 26.65 -11.63 -6.47
N GLU A 202 26.09 -10.46 -6.74
CA GLU A 202 26.16 -9.28 -5.84
C GLU A 202 25.34 -9.53 -4.58
N GLU A 203 24.14 -10.10 -4.70
CA GLU A 203 23.29 -10.46 -3.57
C GLU A 203 23.89 -11.59 -2.72
N VAL A 204 24.47 -12.63 -3.37
CA VAL A 204 25.19 -13.71 -2.67
C VAL A 204 26.41 -13.18 -1.89
N LYS A 205 27.13 -12.18 -2.42
CA LYS A 205 28.24 -11.53 -1.69
C LYS A 205 27.72 -10.76 -0.47
N ARG A 206 26.58 -10.08 -0.60
CA ARG A 206 25.97 -9.29 0.49
C ARG A 206 25.45 -10.20 1.59
N VAL A 207 24.81 -11.30 1.22
CA VAL A 207 24.22 -12.29 2.16
C VAL A 207 25.28 -13.10 2.89
N LYS A 208 26.43 -13.38 2.30
CA LYS A 208 27.56 -14.10 2.96
C LYS A 208 28.12 -13.36 4.17
N GLY A 209 27.80 -12.08 4.37
CA GLY A 209 28.16 -11.31 5.56
C GLY A 209 27.10 -11.33 6.67
N GLN A 210 25.91 -11.87 6.42
CA GLN A 210 24.82 -11.93 7.39
C GLN A 210 24.71 -13.35 7.97
N LYS A 211 24.62 -13.48 9.30
CA LYS A 211 24.34 -14.77 9.95
C LYS A 211 22.88 -15.16 9.70
N PHE A 212 22.66 -16.23 8.96
CA PHE A 212 21.34 -16.86 8.84
C PHE A 212 21.11 -17.77 10.04
N PHE A 213 19.90 -17.78 10.57
CA PHE A 213 19.44 -18.85 11.45
C PHE A 213 19.25 -20.09 10.59
N GLU A 214 19.99 -21.16 10.88
CA GLU A 214 19.73 -22.48 10.32
C GLU A 214 18.38 -22.97 10.86
N PHE A 215 17.41 -23.14 9.96
CA PHE A 215 16.21 -23.89 10.28
C PHE A 215 16.61 -25.36 10.37
N GLU A 216 16.73 -25.89 11.56
CA GLU A 216 16.75 -27.33 11.75
C GLU A 216 15.36 -27.87 11.37
N CYS A 217 15.29 -28.55 10.21
CA CYS A 217 14.15 -29.40 9.92
C CYS A 217 14.13 -30.51 10.97
N ALA A 218 13.23 -30.45 11.92
CA ALA A 218 12.91 -31.58 12.79
C ALA A 218 12.51 -32.77 11.90
N LYS A 219 13.23 -33.86 12.04
CA LYS A 219 12.95 -35.17 11.44
C LYS A 219 11.68 -35.77 11.99
#